data_383e55cf1154699e8088f28136fe517f
#
_entry.id   383e55cf1154699e8088f28136fe517f
#
_cell.length_a   1.000
_cell.length_b   1.000
_cell.length_c   1.000
_cell.angle_alpha   90.00
_cell.angle_beta   90.00
_cell.angle_gamma   90.00
#
_symmetry.space_group_name_H-M   'P 1'
#
loop_
_entity.id
_entity.type
_entity.pdbx_description
1 polymer ?
#
loop_
_entity_poly.entity_id
_entity_poly.type
_entity_poly.pdbx_seq_one_letter_code
_entity_poly.pdbx_strand_id
1 'polypeptide(L)'
;MANAMGGTAAMRRHEVFLIIALSLISCPMTEAKTESSDVSADVIVKTVTESGREESSPPADAVKIAPAVAVPTPLTLTTNDAIKSSLYVDVFNILKDENSCSRFFGGAARAVHVLNQLTLQFRKKPLRSDLVGFQMSGHYINVSNLQTGASYRLFDKTIANSRGPIYNRNPQDAEAKRAVGRFQIHTREAKALMLLHELGHLLPGKDGNWLLPNDGGDGFLSMRNSRTVEQHCVDQIRALKN
;
A
#
# COMPACT_ATOMS: atom_id res chain seq x y z
N MET A 1 -58.72 -35.68 2.35
CA MET A 1 -58.63 -35.93 3.81
C MET A 1 -57.38 -35.30 4.32
N ALA A 2 -57.54 -34.23 4.92
CA ALA A 2 -57.34 -33.87 6.32
C ALA A 2 -55.90 -33.39 6.55
N ASN A 3 -55.73 -32.12 6.73
CA ASN A 3 -55.53 -31.34 8.00
C ASN A 3 -54.10 -31.40 8.51
N ALA A 4 -53.46 -30.40 9.04
CA ALA A 4 -53.84 -29.05 9.50
C ALA A 4 -52.61 -28.46 10.27
N MET A 5 -52.64 -27.16 10.45
CA MET A 5 -52.12 -26.38 11.60
C MET A 5 -50.61 -26.39 11.82
N GLY A 6 -49.90 -25.31 11.86
CA GLY A 6 -50.24 -24.04 12.50
C GLY A 6 -49.27 -23.84 13.66
N GLY A 7 -48.46 -22.80 13.65
CA GLY A 7 -47.59 -22.52 14.79
C GLY A 7 -46.68 -21.31 14.54
N THR A 8 -47.25 -20.10 14.60
CA THR A 8 -46.51 -18.85 14.73
C THR A 8 -46.02 -18.69 16.17
N ALA A 9 -44.71 -18.74 16.36
CA ALA A 9 -44.07 -18.34 17.63
C ALA A 9 -43.50 -16.93 17.49
N ALA A 10 -44.17 -15.98 18.13
CA ALA A 10 -43.71 -14.62 18.31
C ALA A 10 -42.58 -14.60 19.36
N MET A 11 -41.39 -14.22 18.97
CA MET A 11 -40.27 -14.06 19.87
C MET A 11 -40.15 -12.61 20.31
N ARG A 12 -40.50 -12.38 21.59
CA ARG A 12 -40.39 -11.08 22.29
C ARG A 12 -38.97 -10.62 22.33
N ARG A 13 -38.73 -9.35 21.87
CA ARG A 13 -37.50 -8.61 22.10
C ARG A 13 -37.48 -8.14 23.55
N HIS A 14 -36.49 -8.58 24.31
CA HIS A 14 -36.08 -7.94 25.56
C HIS A 14 -34.94 -6.95 25.24
N GLU A 15 -35.28 -5.69 25.37
CA GLU A 15 -34.27 -4.63 25.40
C GLU A 15 -33.62 -4.62 26.78
N VAL A 16 -32.32 -4.92 26.81
CA VAL A 16 -31.49 -4.76 28.02
C VAL A 16 -30.74 -3.45 27.87
N PHE A 17 -31.16 -2.44 28.60
CA PHE A 17 -30.40 -1.19 28.78
C PHE A 17 -29.22 -1.47 29.72
N LEU A 18 -28.00 -1.44 29.19
CA LEU A 18 -26.79 -1.49 29.98
C LEU A 18 -26.27 -0.05 30.19
N ILE A 19 -26.46 0.47 31.39
CA ILE A 19 -25.90 1.76 31.83
C ILE A 19 -24.43 1.49 32.19
N ILE A 20 -23.49 2.00 31.40
CA ILE A 20 -22.07 1.95 31.73
C ILE A 20 -21.71 3.27 32.39
N ALA A 21 -21.41 3.22 33.69
CA ALA A 21 -20.86 4.33 34.45
C ALA A 21 -19.41 4.60 34.00
N LEU A 22 -19.15 5.84 33.54
CA LEU A 22 -17.81 6.32 33.26
C LEU A 22 -17.06 6.59 34.59
N SER A 23 -16.12 5.74 34.91
CA SER A 23 -15.10 6.05 35.92
C SER A 23 -13.93 6.77 35.27
N LEU A 24 -13.79 8.04 35.55
CA LEU A 24 -12.63 8.87 35.19
C LEU A 24 -11.44 8.44 36.05
N ILE A 25 -10.52 7.69 35.48
CA ILE A 25 -9.22 7.43 36.10
C ILE A 25 -8.25 8.48 35.54
N SER A 26 -7.92 9.45 36.37
CA SER A 26 -6.84 10.41 36.12
C SER A 26 -5.52 9.66 36.23
N CYS A 27 -4.82 9.49 35.10
CA CYS A 27 -3.45 9.01 35.07
C CYS A 27 -2.49 10.22 35.03
N PRO A 28 -1.46 10.32 35.88
CA PRO A 28 -0.51 11.43 35.82
C PRO A 28 0.34 11.30 34.56
N MET A 29 0.43 12.37 33.78
CA MET A 29 1.35 12.52 32.65
C MET A 29 2.79 12.53 33.17
N THR A 30 3.54 11.50 32.86
CA THR A 30 5.01 11.52 32.96
C THR A 30 5.50 12.08 31.62
N GLU A 31 6.04 13.28 31.64
CA GLU A 31 6.73 13.88 30.49
C GLU A 31 7.99 13.08 30.19
N ALA A 32 7.94 12.26 29.16
CA ALA A 32 9.13 11.70 28.53
C ALA A 32 9.73 12.77 27.61
N LYS A 33 10.85 13.32 28.04
CA LYS A 33 11.68 14.25 27.27
C LYS A 33 12.29 13.47 26.09
N THR A 34 11.63 13.57 24.94
CA THR A 34 12.15 13.01 23.68
C THR A 34 13.15 14.01 23.12
N GLU A 35 14.42 13.69 23.13
CA GLU A 35 15.43 14.40 22.35
C GLU A 35 15.13 14.16 20.87
N SER A 36 14.55 15.18 20.24
CA SER A 36 14.35 15.27 18.81
C SER A 36 15.71 15.57 18.18
N SER A 37 16.29 14.58 17.52
CA SER A 37 17.32 14.85 16.51
C SER A 37 16.64 15.52 15.33
N ASP A 38 16.81 16.83 15.23
CA ASP A 38 16.35 17.67 14.12
C ASP A 38 17.06 17.25 12.82
N VAL A 39 16.42 16.34 12.08
CA VAL A 39 16.63 16.21 10.65
C VAL A 39 15.53 17.05 9.99
N SER A 40 15.79 18.34 9.86
CA SER A 40 14.94 19.26 9.12
C SER A 40 14.99 18.88 7.64
N ALA A 41 14.09 17.99 7.23
CA ALA A 41 13.83 17.75 5.82
C ALA A 41 12.79 18.78 5.37
N ASP A 42 13.17 19.72 4.51
CA ASP A 42 12.24 20.64 3.86
C ASP A 42 11.27 19.84 2.99
N VAL A 43 10.11 19.50 3.55
CA VAL A 43 9.02 18.82 2.87
C VAL A 43 7.92 19.82 2.57
N ILE A 44 7.68 20.11 1.29
CA ILE A 44 6.53 20.92 0.88
C ILE A 44 5.34 19.97 0.72
N VAL A 45 4.34 20.13 1.57
CA VAL A 45 3.09 19.37 1.54
C VAL A 45 1.98 20.23 0.93
N LYS A 46 1.43 19.80 -0.22
CA LYS A 46 0.22 20.40 -0.80
C LYS A 46 -0.93 19.42 -0.61
N THR A 47 -1.94 19.81 0.15
CA THR A 47 -3.15 19.02 0.32
C THR A 47 -4.10 19.25 -0.85
N VAL A 48 -4.54 18.19 -1.51
CA VAL A 48 -5.56 18.23 -2.55
C VAL A 48 -6.80 17.51 -2.02
N THR A 49 -7.93 18.22 -2.05
CA THR A 49 -9.22 17.64 -1.63
C THR A 49 -9.91 17.10 -2.87
N GLU A 50 -10.03 15.79 -2.96
CA GLU A 50 -10.72 15.14 -4.08
C GLU A 50 -12.23 15.24 -3.88
N SER A 51 -12.83 16.27 -4.50
CA SER A 51 -14.26 16.35 -4.75
C SER A 51 -14.47 16.15 -6.24
N GLY A 52 -14.69 14.90 -6.67
CA GLY A 52 -15.12 14.55 -8.02
C GLY A 52 -14.04 14.61 -9.10
N ARG A 53 -13.61 13.45 -9.56
CA ARG A 53 -13.23 13.04 -10.93
C ARG A 53 -12.22 13.87 -11.75
N GLU A 54 -11.39 14.71 -11.16
CA GLU A 54 -10.23 15.26 -11.86
C GLU A 54 -8.94 14.64 -11.29
N GLU A 55 -8.31 13.78 -12.08
CA GLU A 55 -6.98 13.25 -11.84
C GLU A 55 -6.00 14.42 -11.97
N SER A 56 -5.69 15.10 -10.85
CA SER A 56 -4.72 16.18 -10.85
C SER A 56 -3.35 15.64 -11.28
N SER A 57 -2.83 16.16 -12.38
CA SER A 57 -1.49 15.83 -12.85
C SER A 57 -0.43 16.16 -11.79
N PRO A 58 0.63 15.34 -11.66
CA PRO A 58 1.75 15.67 -10.80
C PRO A 58 2.42 16.97 -11.23
N PRO A 59 3.04 17.72 -10.31
CA PRO A 59 3.67 18.99 -10.64
C PRO A 59 4.77 18.80 -11.71
N ALA A 60 4.70 19.61 -12.78
CA ALA A 60 5.55 19.50 -13.97
C ALA A 60 7.03 19.85 -13.76
N ASP A 61 7.40 20.38 -12.60
CA ASP A 61 8.70 21.08 -12.42
C ASP A 61 9.86 20.21 -11.90
N ALA A 62 9.78 18.88 -11.98
CA ALA A 62 10.71 18.01 -11.27
C ALA A 62 11.82 17.37 -12.12
N VAL A 63 12.28 18.00 -13.21
CA VAL A 63 13.42 17.46 -13.96
C VAL A 63 14.60 18.45 -13.95
N LYS A 64 15.16 18.70 -12.77
CA LYS A 64 16.58 19.07 -12.65
C LYS A 64 17.33 17.82 -12.23
N ILE A 65 18.28 17.38 -13.07
CA ILE A 65 19.20 16.29 -12.74
C ILE A 65 20.00 16.75 -11.52
N ALA A 66 19.55 16.36 -10.35
CA ALA A 66 20.27 16.56 -9.10
C ALA A 66 21.47 15.59 -9.05
N PRO A 67 22.54 15.93 -8.28
CA PRO A 67 23.66 15.01 -8.04
C PRO A 67 23.13 13.66 -7.56
N ALA A 68 23.89 12.59 -7.84
CA ALA A 68 23.51 11.22 -7.50
C ALA A 68 23.07 11.14 -6.01
N VAL A 69 21.77 11.03 -5.80
CA VAL A 69 21.19 10.95 -4.46
C VAL A 69 21.46 9.56 -3.92
N ALA A 70 22.02 9.47 -2.72
CA ALA A 70 22.26 8.18 -2.07
C ALA A 70 20.93 7.43 -1.85
N VAL A 71 20.96 6.12 -2.10
CA VAL A 71 19.82 5.25 -1.82
C VAL A 71 19.57 5.25 -0.31
N PRO A 72 18.33 5.50 0.15
CA PRO A 72 18.01 5.47 1.57
C PRO A 72 18.31 4.11 2.21
N THR A 73 18.74 4.13 3.47
CA THR A 73 18.94 2.91 4.25
C THR A 73 17.62 2.15 4.42
N PRO A 74 17.68 0.82 4.55
CA PRO A 74 16.47 0.03 4.80
C PRO A 74 15.82 0.40 6.13
N LEU A 75 14.48 0.38 6.15
CA LEU A 75 13.73 0.59 7.38
C LEU A 75 13.95 -0.55 8.38
N THR A 76 14.16 -0.20 9.64
CA THR A 76 14.01 -1.13 10.73
C THR A 76 12.52 -1.18 11.13
N LEU A 77 11.82 -2.23 10.69
CA LEU A 77 10.40 -2.39 10.99
C LEU A 77 10.22 -3.01 12.38
N THR A 78 9.73 -2.22 13.33
CA THR A 78 9.33 -2.70 14.67
C THR A 78 7.92 -3.29 14.62
N THR A 79 7.72 -4.31 13.79
CA THR A 79 6.40 -4.93 13.62
C THR A 79 6.48 -6.44 13.85
N ASN A 80 5.45 -6.99 14.50
CA ASN A 80 5.26 -8.43 14.62
C ASN A 80 4.68 -9.06 13.34
N ASP A 81 4.49 -8.30 12.27
CA ASP A 81 4.00 -8.76 10.99
C ASP A 81 5.17 -9.25 10.11
N ALA A 82 5.53 -10.51 10.26
CA ALA A 82 6.60 -11.15 9.49
C ALA A 82 6.36 -11.08 7.97
N ILE A 83 5.10 -11.09 7.52
CA ILE A 83 4.77 -10.99 6.08
C ILE A 83 5.06 -9.58 5.57
N LYS A 84 4.67 -8.55 6.32
CA LYS A 84 5.00 -7.16 5.99
C LYS A 84 6.51 -6.97 5.91
N SER A 85 7.26 -7.49 6.91
CA SER A 85 8.71 -7.35 6.97
C SER A 85 9.39 -8.06 5.81
N SER A 86 9.03 -9.32 5.50
CA SER A 86 9.63 -10.05 4.39
C SER A 86 9.31 -9.42 3.03
N LEU A 87 8.06 -8.98 2.83
CA LEU A 87 7.63 -8.31 1.61
C LEU A 87 8.39 -7.00 1.37
N TYR A 88 8.58 -6.21 2.44
CA TYR A 88 9.39 -5.00 2.36
C TYR A 88 10.83 -5.31 1.96
N VAL A 89 11.47 -6.28 2.61
CA VAL A 89 12.86 -6.68 2.32
C VAL A 89 13.00 -7.15 0.88
N ASP A 90 12.05 -7.96 0.40
CA ASP A 90 12.05 -8.43 -0.98
C ASP A 90 12.02 -7.28 -1.99
N VAL A 91 11.09 -6.33 -1.82
CA VAL A 91 10.96 -5.19 -2.74
C VAL A 91 12.09 -4.18 -2.56
N PHE A 92 12.59 -3.98 -1.34
CA PHE A 92 13.79 -3.18 -1.11
C PHE A 92 14.99 -3.74 -1.88
N ASN A 93 15.24 -5.04 -1.81
CA ASN A 93 16.34 -5.70 -2.54
C ASN A 93 16.19 -5.61 -4.06
N ILE A 94 14.97 -5.58 -4.58
CA ILE A 94 14.71 -5.33 -6.01
C ILE A 94 15.10 -3.90 -6.41
N LEU A 95 14.82 -2.91 -5.55
CA LEU A 95 14.88 -1.49 -5.92
C LEU A 95 16.16 -0.78 -5.49
N LYS A 96 16.96 -1.32 -4.55
CA LYS A 96 18.12 -0.64 -3.95
C LYS A 96 19.27 -0.38 -4.95
N ASP A 97 19.34 -1.19 -6.00
CA ASP A 97 20.37 -1.07 -7.04
C ASP A 97 19.77 -0.54 -8.34
N GLU A 98 20.57 0.16 -9.15
CA GLU A 98 20.13 0.63 -10.46
C GLU A 98 19.99 -0.54 -11.44
N ASN A 99 18.73 -0.84 -11.80
CA ASN A 99 18.36 -1.91 -12.72
C ASN A 99 17.12 -1.49 -13.55
N SER A 100 16.57 -2.37 -14.37
CA SER A 100 15.39 -2.08 -15.18
C SER A 100 14.18 -1.70 -14.34
N CYS A 101 13.99 -2.38 -13.19
CA CYS A 101 12.87 -2.14 -12.29
C CYS A 101 13.02 -0.79 -11.57
N SER A 102 14.14 -0.52 -10.90
CA SER A 102 14.33 0.75 -10.20
C SER A 102 14.27 1.95 -11.15
N ARG A 103 14.85 1.83 -12.36
CA ARG A 103 14.75 2.88 -13.40
C ARG A 103 13.31 3.15 -13.85
N PHE A 104 12.46 2.12 -13.92
CA PHE A 104 11.03 2.31 -14.20
C PHE A 104 10.36 3.21 -13.15
N PHE A 105 10.72 3.05 -11.88
CA PHE A 105 10.23 3.88 -10.77
C PHE A 105 11.00 5.20 -10.57
N GLY A 106 11.85 5.59 -11.51
CA GLY A 106 12.57 6.86 -11.49
C GLY A 106 13.92 6.82 -10.78
N GLY A 107 14.54 5.65 -10.70
CA GLY A 107 15.87 5.39 -10.09
C GLY A 107 15.79 4.82 -8.67
N ALA A 108 16.86 4.15 -8.26
CA ALA A 108 16.91 3.41 -6.99
C ALA A 108 16.61 4.30 -5.78
N ALA A 109 17.22 5.46 -5.68
CA ALA A 109 17.04 6.36 -4.54
C ALA A 109 15.57 6.81 -4.37
N ARG A 110 14.90 7.19 -5.48
CA ARG A 110 13.50 7.60 -5.47
C ARG A 110 12.58 6.43 -5.13
N ALA A 111 12.77 5.31 -5.81
CA ALA A 111 11.95 4.10 -5.63
C ALA A 111 11.99 3.61 -4.18
N VAL A 112 13.18 3.52 -3.58
CA VAL A 112 13.35 3.11 -2.18
C VAL A 112 12.76 4.15 -1.22
N HIS A 113 12.94 5.44 -1.48
CA HIS A 113 12.33 6.47 -0.63
C HIS A 113 10.81 6.32 -0.55
N VAL A 114 10.14 6.19 -1.70
CA VAL A 114 8.68 6.06 -1.74
C VAL A 114 8.21 4.70 -1.22
N LEU A 115 8.96 3.61 -1.44
CA LEU A 115 8.71 2.32 -0.81
C LEU A 115 8.72 2.42 0.72
N ASN A 116 9.70 3.14 1.29
CA ASN A 116 9.77 3.36 2.73
C ASN A 116 8.51 4.07 3.25
N GLN A 117 8.08 5.15 2.58
CA GLN A 117 6.85 5.87 2.96
C GLN A 117 5.60 4.99 2.85
N LEU A 118 5.44 4.27 1.74
CA LEU A 118 4.33 3.32 1.55
C LEU A 118 4.30 2.27 2.65
N THR A 119 5.48 1.71 2.98
CA THR A 119 5.60 0.65 3.99
C THR A 119 5.26 1.14 5.39
N LEU A 120 5.66 2.36 5.75
CA LEU A 120 5.30 2.96 7.03
C LEU A 120 3.79 3.20 7.14
N GLN A 121 3.16 3.56 6.02
CA GLN A 121 1.76 3.97 6.00
C GLN A 121 0.78 2.79 5.98
N PHE A 122 1.06 1.72 5.24
CA PHE A 122 0.06 0.69 5.06
C PHE A 122 -0.24 -0.11 6.33
N ARG A 123 -1.53 -0.40 6.52
CA ARG A 123 -2.06 -1.13 7.68
C ARG A 123 -2.70 -2.44 7.23
N LYS A 124 -2.50 -3.49 8.03
CA LYS A 124 -3.16 -4.79 7.83
C LYS A 124 -4.60 -4.72 8.35
N LYS A 125 -5.58 -4.87 7.45
CA LYS A 125 -7.01 -4.92 7.79
C LYS A 125 -7.75 -5.85 6.83
N PRO A 126 -8.87 -6.48 7.23
CA PRO A 126 -9.71 -7.25 6.31
C PRO A 126 -10.45 -6.31 5.35
N LEU A 127 -10.47 -6.64 4.07
CA LEU A 127 -11.33 -6.01 3.05
C LEU A 127 -12.49 -6.95 2.71
N ARG A 128 -13.49 -6.42 1.98
CA ARG A 128 -14.67 -7.20 1.57
C ARG A 128 -14.34 -8.30 0.56
N SER A 129 -13.43 -8.00 -0.37
CA SER A 129 -13.01 -8.96 -1.39
C SER A 129 -11.68 -9.59 -0.99
N ASP A 130 -11.63 -10.91 -0.95
CA ASP A 130 -10.41 -11.67 -0.67
C ASP A 130 -9.44 -11.71 -1.88
N LEU A 131 -9.87 -11.17 -3.04
CA LEU A 131 -9.06 -11.06 -4.26
C LEU A 131 -8.13 -9.84 -4.27
N VAL A 132 -8.43 -8.83 -3.48
CA VAL A 132 -7.68 -7.58 -3.43
C VAL A 132 -6.49 -7.73 -2.48
N GLY A 133 -5.28 -7.46 -2.97
CA GLY A 133 -4.06 -7.46 -2.16
C GLY A 133 -3.90 -6.21 -1.31
N PHE A 134 -4.03 -5.06 -1.97
CA PHE A 134 -3.98 -3.73 -1.36
C PHE A 134 -5.16 -2.88 -1.80
N GLN A 135 -5.44 -1.85 -1.02
CA GLN A 135 -6.37 -0.78 -1.37
C GLN A 135 -5.81 0.55 -0.89
N MET A 136 -5.65 1.49 -1.83
CA MET A 136 -5.39 2.89 -1.53
C MET A 136 -6.66 3.69 -1.78
N SER A 137 -7.04 4.57 -0.84
CA SER A 137 -8.29 5.33 -0.94
C SER A 137 -8.27 6.56 -0.05
N GLY A 138 -9.26 7.45 -0.27
CA GLY A 138 -9.41 8.71 0.44
C GLY A 138 -8.66 9.85 -0.24
N HIS A 139 -8.32 10.88 0.52
CA HIS A 139 -7.53 12.00 0.02
C HIS A 139 -6.07 11.59 -0.14
N TYR A 140 -5.36 12.29 -0.98
CA TYR A 140 -3.91 12.16 -1.04
C TYR A 140 -3.24 13.52 -0.92
N ILE A 141 -2.02 13.51 -0.44
CA ILE A 141 -1.14 14.66 -0.42
C ILE A 141 -0.03 14.46 -1.45
N ASN A 142 0.29 15.53 -2.19
CA ASN A 142 1.48 15.55 -3.02
C ASN A 142 2.67 15.97 -2.16
N VAL A 143 3.70 15.15 -2.17
CA VAL A 143 4.93 15.37 -1.42
C VAL A 143 6.05 15.64 -2.41
N SER A 144 6.81 16.71 -2.17
CA SER A 144 8.05 16.99 -2.90
C SER A 144 9.18 17.06 -1.90
N ASN A 145 10.13 16.14 -2.02
CA ASN A 145 11.32 16.14 -1.19
C ASN A 145 12.43 16.91 -1.94
N LEU A 146 12.79 18.08 -1.43
CA LEU A 146 13.77 18.97 -2.06
C LEU A 146 15.18 18.36 -2.07
N GLN A 147 15.53 17.51 -1.11
CA GLN A 147 16.85 16.89 -1.03
C GLN A 147 17.03 15.78 -2.05
N THR A 148 15.99 14.98 -2.28
CA THR A 148 16.03 13.84 -3.19
C THR A 148 15.46 14.16 -4.57
N GLY A 149 14.83 15.33 -4.75
CA GLY A 149 14.06 15.66 -5.95
C GLY A 149 12.86 14.74 -6.18
N ALA A 150 12.51 13.91 -5.20
CA ALA A 150 11.42 12.97 -5.32
C ALA A 150 10.08 13.69 -5.15
N SER A 151 9.22 13.63 -6.18
CA SER A 151 7.80 13.97 -6.07
C SER A 151 7.01 12.67 -6.04
N TYR A 152 6.01 12.57 -5.15
CA TYR A 152 5.13 11.42 -5.03
C TYR A 152 3.84 11.81 -4.32
N ARG A 153 2.82 10.97 -4.39
CA ARG A 153 1.60 11.14 -3.60
C ARG A 153 1.51 10.09 -2.50
N LEU A 154 0.85 10.45 -1.39
CA LEU A 154 0.52 9.53 -0.31
C LEU A 154 -0.98 9.60 -0.03
N PHE A 155 -1.65 8.48 -0.06
CA PHE A 155 -3.06 8.37 0.31
C PHE A 155 -3.19 8.31 1.84
N ASP A 156 -4.25 8.89 2.39
CA ASP A 156 -4.54 8.83 3.83
C ASP A 156 -4.93 7.42 4.30
N LYS A 157 -5.40 6.57 3.39
CA LYS A 157 -5.79 5.19 3.68
C LYS A 157 -5.11 4.23 2.73
N THR A 158 -4.11 3.51 3.23
CA THR A 158 -3.44 2.39 2.55
C THR A 158 -3.61 1.14 3.37
N ILE A 159 -4.33 0.15 2.84
CA ILE A 159 -4.70 -1.10 3.52
C ILE A 159 -4.13 -2.28 2.76
N ALA A 160 -3.36 -3.13 3.45
CA ALA A 160 -3.04 -4.47 3.00
C ALA A 160 -4.10 -5.44 3.51
N ASN A 161 -4.76 -6.15 2.60
CA ASN A 161 -5.89 -7.01 2.94
C ASN A 161 -5.44 -8.26 3.71
N SER A 162 -5.84 -8.34 4.98
CA SER A 162 -5.46 -9.47 5.84
C SER A 162 -6.06 -10.81 5.41
N ARG A 163 -7.13 -10.81 4.60
CA ARG A 163 -7.74 -12.01 4.01
C ARG A 163 -7.35 -12.22 2.55
N GLY A 164 -6.69 -11.25 1.94
CA GLY A 164 -6.30 -11.25 0.53
C GLY A 164 -4.99 -12.00 0.25
N PRO A 165 -4.56 -11.99 -1.01
CA PRO A 165 -3.47 -12.81 -1.53
C PRO A 165 -2.11 -12.55 -0.89
N ILE A 166 -1.92 -11.42 -0.20
CA ILE A 166 -0.68 -11.11 0.51
C ILE A 166 -0.55 -11.96 1.78
N TYR A 167 -1.63 -12.13 2.53
CA TYR A 167 -1.64 -12.78 3.86
C TYR A 167 -2.23 -14.18 3.85
N ASN A 168 -3.18 -14.45 2.96
CA ASN A 168 -3.78 -15.77 2.84
C ASN A 168 -2.75 -16.75 2.29
N ARG A 169 -2.64 -17.92 2.94
CA ARG A 169 -1.70 -18.99 2.58
C ARG A 169 -2.41 -20.27 2.15
N ASN A 170 -3.74 -20.23 2.03
CA ASN A 170 -4.46 -21.47 1.73
C ASN A 170 -4.34 -21.81 0.23
N PRO A 171 -3.48 -22.79 -0.16
CA PRO A 171 -3.31 -23.19 -1.54
C PRO A 171 -4.48 -24.00 -2.09
N GLN A 172 -5.46 -24.38 -1.25
CA GLN A 172 -6.60 -25.22 -1.64
C GLN A 172 -7.82 -24.42 -2.13
N ASP A 173 -7.82 -23.11 -1.94
CA ASP A 173 -8.86 -22.28 -2.50
C ASP A 173 -8.82 -22.33 -4.02
N ALA A 174 -9.98 -22.44 -4.67
CA ALA A 174 -10.12 -22.44 -6.13
C ALA A 174 -9.42 -21.22 -6.77
N GLU A 175 -9.16 -20.20 -5.98
CA GLU A 175 -8.41 -18.99 -6.29
C GLU A 175 -6.88 -19.19 -6.33
N ALA A 176 -6.36 -20.25 -5.73
CA ALA A 176 -4.93 -20.60 -5.79
C ALA A 176 -4.41 -20.84 -7.22
N LYS A 177 -5.31 -21.04 -8.19
CA LYS A 177 -5.00 -21.14 -9.62
C LYS A 177 -4.87 -19.78 -10.31
N ARG A 178 -5.18 -18.70 -9.61
CA ARG A 178 -5.05 -17.35 -10.17
C ARG A 178 -3.61 -16.89 -10.13
N ALA A 179 -3.27 -16.04 -11.05
CA ALA A 179 -1.94 -15.45 -11.17
C ALA A 179 -2.04 -13.93 -11.03
N VAL A 180 -0.99 -13.31 -10.50
CA VAL A 180 -0.74 -11.88 -10.58
C VAL A 180 0.35 -11.70 -11.63
N GLY A 181 0.00 -11.15 -12.79
CA GLY A 181 0.85 -11.25 -13.96
C GLY A 181 1.09 -12.72 -14.32
N ARG A 182 2.35 -13.14 -14.42
CA ARG A 182 2.75 -14.53 -14.65
C ARG A 182 3.07 -15.33 -13.38
N PHE A 183 2.96 -14.70 -12.20
CA PHE A 183 3.32 -15.33 -10.94
C PHE A 183 2.09 -15.91 -10.25
N GLN A 184 2.22 -17.12 -9.74
CA GLN A 184 1.13 -17.73 -8.97
C GLN A 184 0.86 -16.93 -7.69
N ILE A 185 -0.41 -16.74 -7.40
CA ILE A 185 -0.86 -16.10 -6.17
C ILE A 185 -0.23 -16.78 -4.93
N HIS A 186 0.03 -16.04 -3.88
CA HIS A 186 0.69 -16.47 -2.64
C HIS A 186 2.21 -16.70 -2.71
N THR A 187 2.83 -16.63 -3.88
CA THR A 187 4.30 -16.68 -4.01
C THR A 187 4.93 -15.35 -3.57
N ARG A 188 6.23 -15.39 -3.26
CA ARG A 188 7.01 -14.17 -2.95
C ARG A 188 6.98 -13.20 -4.12
N GLU A 189 7.10 -13.73 -5.34
CA GLU A 189 7.11 -12.97 -6.57
C GLU A 189 5.76 -12.25 -6.81
N ALA A 190 4.64 -12.94 -6.63
CA ALA A 190 3.33 -12.33 -6.76
C ALA A 190 3.11 -11.21 -5.74
N LYS A 191 3.55 -11.42 -4.49
CA LYS A 191 3.47 -10.40 -3.44
C LYS A 191 4.34 -9.19 -3.74
N ALA A 192 5.57 -9.42 -4.20
CA ALA A 192 6.46 -8.35 -4.64
C ALA A 192 5.86 -7.55 -5.79
N LEU A 193 5.29 -8.24 -6.82
CA LEU A 193 4.62 -7.57 -7.93
C LEU A 193 3.43 -6.73 -7.45
N MET A 194 2.63 -7.21 -6.49
CA MET A 194 1.53 -6.43 -5.92
C MET A 194 2.03 -5.17 -5.22
N LEU A 195 3.09 -5.23 -4.40
CA LEU A 195 3.60 -4.05 -3.72
C LEU A 195 4.25 -3.05 -4.70
N LEU A 196 4.95 -3.55 -5.73
CA LEU A 196 5.50 -2.72 -6.81
C LEU A 196 4.39 -2.05 -7.64
N HIS A 197 3.25 -2.71 -7.85
CA HIS A 197 2.08 -2.14 -8.49
C HIS A 197 1.57 -0.92 -7.68
N GLU A 198 1.36 -1.09 -6.37
CA GLU A 198 0.92 0.01 -5.51
C GLU A 198 1.94 1.17 -5.48
N LEU A 199 3.23 0.85 -5.50
CA LEU A 199 4.29 1.86 -5.60
C LEU A 199 4.15 2.70 -6.87
N GLY A 200 3.76 2.08 -7.99
CA GLY A 200 3.57 2.78 -9.27
C GLY A 200 2.44 3.81 -9.25
N HIS A 201 1.41 3.61 -8.44
CA HIS A 201 0.35 4.59 -8.24
C HIS A 201 0.80 5.84 -7.48
N LEU A 202 1.91 5.76 -6.76
CA LEU A 202 2.40 6.88 -5.94
C LEU A 202 3.38 7.78 -6.68
N LEU A 203 3.95 7.34 -7.77
CA LEU A 203 5.03 8.02 -8.48
C LEU A 203 4.55 8.71 -9.74
N PRO A 204 5.11 9.90 -10.09
CA PRO A 204 4.83 10.55 -11.36
C PRO A 204 5.50 9.80 -12.51
N GLY A 205 4.80 9.71 -13.62
CA GLY A 205 5.29 9.26 -14.90
C GLY A 205 6.00 10.38 -15.68
N LYS A 206 6.36 10.08 -16.94
CA LYS A 206 7.12 11.00 -17.79
C LYS A 206 6.28 12.17 -18.35
N ASP A 207 4.98 11.95 -18.54
CA ASP A 207 4.10 12.86 -19.28
C ASP A 207 3.26 13.77 -18.36
N GLY A 208 3.73 14.00 -17.13
CA GLY A 208 2.99 14.78 -16.15
C GLY A 208 1.82 14.01 -15.50
N ASN A 209 1.56 12.78 -15.91
CA ASN A 209 0.58 11.86 -15.31
C ASN A 209 1.25 11.00 -14.24
N TRP A 210 0.44 10.24 -13.50
CA TRP A 210 0.97 9.22 -12.58
C TRP A 210 1.55 8.04 -13.37
N LEU A 211 2.60 7.41 -12.84
CA LEU A 211 3.30 6.29 -13.49
C LEU A 211 2.36 5.13 -13.82
N LEU A 212 1.45 4.83 -12.90
CA LEU A 212 0.31 3.95 -13.15
C LEU A 212 -0.99 4.75 -12.92
N PRO A 213 -1.95 4.71 -13.86
CA PRO A 213 -3.26 5.31 -13.67
C PRO A 213 -3.99 4.65 -12.51
N ASN A 214 -4.83 5.41 -11.81
CA ASN A 214 -5.65 4.88 -10.73
C ASN A 214 -6.63 3.83 -11.29
N ASP A 215 -6.61 2.63 -10.77
CA ASP A 215 -7.48 1.54 -11.25
C ASP A 215 -8.84 1.48 -10.54
N GLY A 216 -9.01 2.21 -9.43
CA GLY A 216 -10.33 2.44 -8.81
C GLY A 216 -11.15 1.18 -8.49
N GLY A 217 -10.51 0.02 -8.46
CA GLY A 217 -11.16 -1.28 -8.34
C GLY A 217 -11.58 -1.90 -9.69
N ASP A 218 -11.23 -1.30 -10.83
CA ASP A 218 -11.34 -1.91 -12.15
C ASP A 218 -10.29 -3.02 -12.31
N GLY A 219 -10.74 -4.27 -12.25
CA GLY A 219 -9.85 -5.44 -12.33
C GLY A 219 -9.10 -5.55 -13.67
N PHE A 220 -9.66 -5.05 -14.78
CA PHE A 220 -8.98 -5.06 -16.07
C PHE A 220 -7.84 -4.04 -16.11
N LEU A 221 -8.09 -2.84 -15.61
CA LEU A 221 -7.07 -1.80 -15.50
C LEU A 221 -5.97 -2.19 -14.53
N SER A 222 -6.34 -2.77 -13.38
CA SER A 222 -5.39 -3.29 -12.39
C SER A 222 -4.48 -4.38 -12.99
N MET A 223 -5.05 -5.30 -13.77
CA MET A 223 -4.26 -6.31 -14.47
C MET A 223 -3.31 -5.70 -15.50
N ARG A 224 -3.74 -4.66 -16.24
CA ARG A 224 -2.88 -3.94 -17.19
C ARG A 224 -1.73 -3.23 -16.48
N ASN A 225 -2.02 -2.55 -15.38
CA ASN A 225 -1.01 -1.89 -14.55
C ASN A 225 0.02 -2.91 -14.02
N SER A 226 -0.44 -4.05 -13.50
CA SER A 226 0.43 -5.14 -13.05
C SER A 226 1.34 -5.66 -14.17
N ARG A 227 0.82 -5.82 -15.40
CA ARG A 227 1.63 -6.22 -16.56
C ARG A 227 2.68 -5.18 -16.93
N THR A 228 2.36 -3.91 -16.83
CA THR A 228 3.31 -2.82 -17.07
C THR A 228 4.49 -2.91 -16.08
N VAL A 229 4.22 -3.07 -14.79
CA VAL A 229 5.26 -3.27 -13.78
C VAL A 229 6.08 -4.53 -14.08
N GLU A 230 5.40 -5.63 -14.36
CA GLU A 230 6.04 -6.90 -14.65
C GLU A 230 7.02 -6.82 -15.83
N GLN A 231 6.67 -6.11 -16.90
CA GLN A 231 7.55 -5.93 -18.07
C GLN A 231 8.91 -5.32 -17.70
N HIS A 232 8.96 -4.46 -16.70
CA HIS A 232 10.20 -3.79 -16.26
C HIS A 232 10.93 -4.51 -15.14
N CYS A 233 10.20 -5.30 -14.32
CA CYS A 233 10.68 -5.86 -13.06
C CYS A 233 10.82 -7.38 -13.04
N VAL A 234 10.45 -8.09 -14.12
CA VAL A 234 10.31 -9.55 -14.11
C VAL A 234 11.60 -10.29 -13.72
N ASP A 235 12.75 -9.81 -14.17
CA ASP A 235 14.02 -10.49 -13.89
C ASP A 235 14.39 -10.35 -12.41
N GLN A 236 14.22 -9.16 -11.83
CA GLN A 236 14.48 -8.91 -10.41
C GLN A 236 13.48 -9.66 -9.51
N ILE A 237 12.21 -9.73 -9.92
CA ILE A 237 11.19 -10.50 -9.19
C ILE A 237 11.52 -11.98 -9.21
N ARG A 238 11.91 -12.54 -10.36
CA ARG A 238 12.30 -13.96 -10.48
C ARG A 238 13.52 -14.32 -9.64
N ALA A 239 14.45 -13.39 -9.47
CA ALA A 239 15.62 -13.59 -8.64
C ALA A 239 15.29 -13.80 -7.15
N LEU A 240 14.06 -13.48 -6.68
CA LEU A 240 13.61 -13.76 -5.32
C LEU A 240 13.47 -15.26 -5.00
N LYS A 241 13.48 -16.14 -5.99
CA LYS A 241 13.36 -17.60 -5.79
C LYS A 241 14.61 -18.25 -5.20
N ASN A 242 15.76 -17.60 -5.35
CA ASN A 242 17.06 -18.15 -4.99
C ASN A 242 17.50 -17.73 -3.57
#